data_43c0870bd0836b21e382ad1cd6ea9677
#
_entry.id   43c0870bd0836b21e382ad1cd6ea9677
#
_cell.length_a   1.000
_cell.length_b   1.000
_cell.length_c   1.000
_cell.angle_alpha   90.00
_cell.angle_beta   90.00
_cell.angle_gamma   90.00
#
_symmetry.space_group_name_H-M   'P 1'
#
loop_
_entity.id
_entity.type
_entity.pdbx_description
1 polymer ?
#
loop_
_entity_poly.entity_id
_entity_poly.type
_entity_poly.pdbx_seq_one_letter_code
_entity_poly.pdbx_strand_id
1 'polypeptide(L)'
;MSGREGQGNMLSPFDVGAGVVEQGSDNTNAEWGKQSRPVGKAGICGCLVECSIEEFPIWLNHPEVDLVEWRMDKFAGNHSMEEMKSFLGALSIKQRLPVIATNRPVREMGVFAGREDLRLSMLEEAAKAGADWIDLEHHAGVDDIAAFRRAGAKVLLSWHNTAGTPSRGILRAKLESMRKTGADALKIVTMAQSGEDNLRVLELIPLAGKELGIDLIAFCMGPAGKWSRLVSIFLGSPWTYAQFAGQPVTAPGQISVSEMRALILSINRI
;
A
#
# COMPACT_ATOMS: atom_id res chain seq x y z
N MET A 1 -75.73 33.72 3.25
CA MET A 1 -75.04 33.79 4.51
C MET A 1 -74.09 32.58 4.49
N SER A 2 -73.11 32.75 3.97
CA SER A 2 -71.68 32.76 3.89
C SER A 2 -71.02 31.86 4.97
N GLY A 3 -70.58 30.71 4.58
CA GLY A 3 -69.63 29.89 5.32
C GLY A 3 -68.41 29.65 4.44
N ARG A 4 -67.22 30.13 4.87
CA ARG A 4 -65.97 29.95 4.21
C ARG A 4 -65.30 28.65 4.74
N GLU A 5 -65.03 27.76 3.84
CA GLU A 5 -64.21 26.56 4.08
C GLU A 5 -62.72 26.96 4.03
N GLY A 6 -61.98 26.54 5.06
CA GLY A 6 -60.52 26.72 5.11
C GLY A 6 -59.82 25.57 4.38
N GLN A 7 -59.00 25.90 3.40
CA GLN A 7 -58.11 24.94 2.72
C GLN A 7 -56.83 24.74 3.60
N GLY A 8 -56.66 23.51 4.09
CA GLY A 8 -55.43 23.06 4.73
C GLY A 8 -54.36 22.78 3.68
N ASN A 9 -53.25 23.45 3.80
CA ASN A 9 -52.08 23.26 2.98
C ASN A 9 -51.31 22.01 3.46
N MET A 10 -51.33 20.97 2.67
CA MET A 10 -50.42 19.80 2.88
C MET A 10 -49.04 20.13 2.40
N LEU A 11 -48.08 20.18 3.32
CA LEU A 11 -46.66 20.30 3.02
C LEU A 11 -46.13 18.97 2.45
N SER A 12 -45.47 19.03 1.31
CA SER A 12 -44.75 17.93 0.65
C SER A 12 -43.47 17.60 1.42
N PRO A 13 -43.09 16.31 1.60
CA PRO A 13 -41.92 15.90 2.39
C PRO A 13 -40.61 15.86 1.61
N PHE A 14 -40.44 16.61 0.54
CA PHE A 14 -39.22 16.61 -0.31
C PHE A 14 -38.72 18.01 -0.64
N ASP A 15 -38.44 18.84 0.38
CA ASP A 15 -37.60 20.01 0.23
C ASP A 15 -36.28 19.79 0.97
N VAL A 16 -35.31 19.11 0.29
CA VAL A 16 -33.93 19.02 0.75
C VAL A 16 -33.16 20.14 0.09
N GLY A 17 -32.88 21.18 0.86
CA GLY A 17 -32.09 22.33 0.42
C GLY A 17 -30.73 21.87 -0.15
N ALA A 18 -30.45 22.36 -1.36
CA ALA A 18 -29.14 22.23 -1.99
C ALA A 18 -28.10 23.06 -1.22
N GLY A 19 -27.40 22.38 -0.30
CA GLY A 19 -26.20 22.92 0.32
C GLY A 19 -25.07 22.88 -0.71
N VAL A 20 -24.56 24.07 -1.06
CA VAL A 20 -23.33 24.23 -1.85
C VAL A 20 -22.19 23.59 -1.06
N VAL A 21 -21.67 22.46 -1.55
CA VAL A 21 -20.44 21.87 -1.04
C VAL A 21 -19.28 22.69 -1.61
N GLU A 22 -18.69 23.55 -0.80
CA GLU A 22 -17.38 24.13 -1.09
C GLU A 22 -16.38 22.99 -1.27
N GLN A 23 -15.82 22.86 -2.45
CA GLN A 23 -14.67 22.01 -2.73
C GLN A 23 -13.46 22.63 -2.05
N GLY A 24 -13.23 22.25 -0.80
CA GLY A 24 -11.95 22.45 -0.13
C GLY A 24 -10.90 21.62 -0.86
N SER A 25 -9.93 22.28 -1.47
CA SER A 25 -8.71 21.67 -1.99
C SER A 25 -7.87 21.22 -0.80
N ASP A 26 -8.19 20.05 -0.23
CA ASP A 26 -7.34 19.39 0.75
C ASP A 26 -6.10 18.84 0.06
N ASN A 27 -5.05 19.62 0.19
CA ASN A 27 -3.69 19.30 -0.19
C ASN A 27 -3.15 18.27 0.84
N THR A 28 -3.61 17.03 0.74
CA THR A 28 -3.16 15.93 1.61
C THR A 28 -1.83 15.39 1.12
N ASN A 29 -0.75 16.16 1.34
CA ASN A 29 0.53 15.56 1.67
C ASN A 29 0.32 14.87 3.02
N ALA A 30 -0.27 13.68 2.99
CA ALA A 30 -0.67 12.93 4.15
C ALA A 30 0.56 12.72 5.05
N GLU A 31 0.50 13.21 6.27
CA GLU A 31 1.38 12.84 7.37
C GLU A 31 1.19 11.35 7.67
N TRP A 32 1.90 10.51 6.92
CA TRP A 32 1.98 9.09 7.16
C TRP A 32 2.83 8.89 8.41
N GLY A 33 2.21 8.62 9.57
CA GLY A 33 2.96 8.18 10.74
C GLY A 33 2.64 8.76 12.10
N LYS A 34 1.53 9.49 12.36
CA LYS A 34 1.32 10.10 13.70
C LYS A 34 -0.09 10.08 14.29
N GLN A 35 -1.05 9.31 13.80
CA GLN A 35 -2.33 9.13 14.52
C GLN A 35 -2.99 7.82 14.15
N SER A 36 -3.69 7.18 15.11
CA SER A 36 -4.61 6.08 14.84
C SER A 36 -5.61 6.52 13.78
N ARG A 37 -5.48 5.99 12.57
CA ARG A 37 -6.37 6.33 11.46
C ARG A 37 -7.77 5.84 11.78
N PRO A 38 -8.80 6.61 11.43
CA PRO A 38 -10.17 6.10 11.48
C PRO A 38 -10.26 4.82 10.65
N VAL A 39 -10.96 3.83 11.17
CA VAL A 39 -11.26 2.58 10.46
C VAL A 39 -11.84 2.93 9.09
N GLY A 40 -11.27 2.38 8.00
CA GLY A 40 -11.74 2.62 6.63
C GLY A 40 -11.01 3.73 5.84
N LYS A 41 -10.02 4.42 6.40
CA LYS A 41 -9.16 5.38 5.66
C LYS A 41 -7.81 4.80 5.21
N ALA A 42 -7.65 3.50 5.19
CA ALA A 42 -6.45 2.85 4.67
C ALA A 42 -6.41 2.90 3.15
N GLY A 43 -5.21 3.03 2.57
CA GLY A 43 -5.01 3.14 1.14
C GLY A 43 -5.02 1.78 0.42
N ILE A 44 -5.22 1.83 -0.89
CA ILE A 44 -4.96 0.73 -1.82
C ILE A 44 -3.66 1.03 -2.56
N CYS A 45 -2.67 0.14 -2.44
CA CYS A 45 -1.44 0.18 -3.22
C CYS A 45 -1.62 -0.65 -4.49
N GLY A 46 -1.60 0.01 -5.65
CA GLY A 46 -1.61 -0.68 -6.94
C GLY A 46 -0.20 -1.19 -7.29
N CYS A 47 -0.07 -2.47 -7.66
CA CYS A 47 1.21 -3.05 -8.06
C CYS A 47 1.42 -2.88 -9.56
N LEU A 48 2.37 -2.05 -9.97
CA LEU A 48 2.77 -1.81 -11.35
C LEU A 48 3.97 -2.69 -11.72
N VAL A 49 3.80 -3.56 -12.71
CA VAL A 49 4.76 -4.61 -13.09
C VAL A 49 5.39 -4.38 -14.45
N GLU A 50 4.63 -3.75 -15.34
CA GLU A 50 5.07 -3.40 -16.70
C GLU A 50 4.22 -2.26 -17.27
N CYS A 51 4.82 -1.40 -18.05
CA CYS A 51 4.16 -0.42 -18.91
C CYS A 51 5.19 0.24 -19.82
N SER A 52 4.76 0.95 -20.86
CA SER A 52 5.64 1.82 -21.61
C SER A 52 6.01 3.08 -20.82
N ILE A 53 7.02 3.82 -21.27
CA ILE A 53 7.42 5.07 -20.63
C ILE A 53 6.32 6.14 -20.73
N GLU A 54 5.55 6.15 -21.80
CA GLU A 54 4.43 7.06 -22.03
C GLU A 54 3.26 6.78 -21.10
N GLU A 55 3.04 5.52 -20.74
CA GLU A 55 1.97 5.08 -19.83
C GLU A 55 2.32 5.29 -18.36
N PHE A 56 3.60 5.30 -18.00
CA PHE A 56 4.04 5.35 -16.62
C PHE A 56 3.42 6.51 -15.81
N PRO A 57 3.38 7.78 -16.32
CA PRO A 57 2.71 8.87 -15.61
C PRO A 57 1.19 8.65 -15.41
N ILE A 58 0.53 7.89 -16.31
CA ILE A 58 -0.89 7.55 -16.20
C ILE A 58 -1.11 6.62 -15.01
N TRP A 59 -0.26 5.57 -14.88
CA TRP A 59 -0.30 4.66 -13.74
C TRP A 59 0.00 5.35 -12.41
N LEU A 60 0.92 6.34 -12.40
CA LEU A 60 1.25 7.13 -11.21
C LEU A 60 0.12 8.09 -10.78
N ASN A 61 -0.95 8.21 -11.56
CA ASN A 61 -2.13 9.04 -11.28
C ASN A 61 -3.43 8.24 -11.36
N HIS A 62 -3.38 6.92 -11.23
CA HIS A 62 -4.55 6.06 -11.38
C HIS A 62 -5.61 6.36 -10.31
N PRO A 63 -6.88 6.66 -10.68
CA PRO A 63 -7.88 7.23 -9.77
C PRO A 63 -8.39 6.26 -8.71
N GLU A 64 -8.22 4.96 -8.90
CA GLU A 64 -8.73 3.93 -7.97
C GLU A 64 -7.72 3.47 -6.92
N VAL A 65 -6.50 4.03 -6.89
CA VAL A 65 -5.48 3.70 -5.89
C VAL A 65 -5.04 4.94 -5.12
N ASP A 66 -4.42 4.73 -3.98
CA ASP A 66 -3.95 5.81 -3.10
C ASP A 66 -2.41 5.93 -3.15
N LEU A 67 -1.73 4.90 -3.63
CA LEU A 67 -0.28 4.86 -3.89
C LEU A 67 0.02 3.75 -4.91
N VAL A 68 1.23 3.80 -5.50
CA VAL A 68 1.68 2.83 -6.51
C VAL A 68 2.97 2.15 -6.05
N GLU A 69 3.02 0.82 -6.10
CA GLU A 69 4.28 0.07 -6.00
C GLU A 69 4.86 -0.11 -7.40
N TRP A 70 6.01 0.51 -7.67
CA TRP A 70 6.77 0.27 -8.89
C TRP A 70 7.72 -0.91 -8.70
N ARG A 71 7.44 -2.02 -9.37
CA ARG A 71 8.23 -3.27 -9.32
C ARG A 71 9.43 -3.20 -10.27
N MET A 72 10.48 -2.46 -9.87
CA MET A 72 11.71 -2.26 -10.65
C MET A 72 12.35 -3.56 -11.10
N ASP A 73 12.29 -4.62 -10.27
CA ASP A 73 12.80 -5.95 -10.62
C ASP A 73 12.12 -6.54 -11.87
N LYS A 74 10.85 -6.24 -12.08
CA LYS A 74 10.09 -6.68 -13.26
C LYS A 74 10.42 -5.81 -14.48
N PHE A 75 10.51 -4.50 -14.29
CA PHE A 75 10.86 -3.56 -15.34
C PHE A 75 12.26 -3.78 -15.89
N ALA A 76 13.26 -3.97 -15.02
CA ALA A 76 14.66 -4.15 -15.44
C ALA A 76 14.90 -5.38 -16.34
N GLY A 77 14.00 -6.35 -16.34
CA GLY A 77 14.04 -7.49 -17.28
C GLY A 77 13.51 -7.18 -18.67
N ASN A 78 12.71 -6.11 -18.82
CA ASN A 78 11.96 -5.77 -20.04
C ASN A 78 12.40 -4.44 -20.66
N HIS A 79 13.21 -3.63 -19.95
CA HIS A 79 13.64 -2.30 -20.39
C HIS A 79 15.16 -2.14 -20.36
N SER A 80 15.68 -1.35 -21.28
CA SER A 80 17.10 -0.95 -21.31
C SER A 80 17.43 -0.01 -20.13
N MET A 81 18.71 0.16 -19.88
CA MET A 81 19.19 1.12 -18.86
C MET A 81 18.79 2.57 -19.18
N GLU A 82 18.66 2.93 -20.46
CA GLU A 82 18.22 4.26 -20.88
C GLU A 82 16.72 4.48 -20.59
N GLU A 83 15.90 3.47 -20.86
CA GLU A 83 14.48 3.50 -20.49
C GLU A 83 14.30 3.57 -18.97
N MET A 84 15.09 2.79 -18.20
CA MET A 84 15.05 2.87 -16.73
C MET A 84 15.37 4.28 -16.20
N LYS A 85 16.30 5.02 -16.81
CA LYS A 85 16.56 6.43 -16.48
C LYS A 85 15.35 7.32 -16.80
N SER A 86 14.64 7.05 -17.89
CA SER A 86 13.44 7.80 -18.25
C SER A 86 12.31 7.58 -17.22
N PHE A 87 12.11 6.36 -16.73
CA PHE A 87 11.19 6.07 -15.63
C PHE A 87 11.59 6.81 -14.33
N LEU A 88 12.88 6.83 -14.00
CA LEU A 88 13.39 7.61 -12.86
C LEU A 88 13.08 9.11 -13.05
N GLY A 89 13.28 9.66 -14.25
CA GLY A 89 12.94 11.05 -14.55
C GLY A 89 11.47 11.38 -14.30
N ALA A 90 10.56 10.45 -14.59
CA ALA A 90 9.13 10.62 -14.36
C ALA A 90 8.76 10.68 -12.86
N LEU A 91 9.55 10.11 -11.96
CA LEU A 91 9.31 10.20 -10.50
C LEU A 91 9.45 11.62 -9.95
N SER A 92 10.20 12.49 -10.63
CA SER A 92 10.40 13.89 -10.19
C SER A 92 9.16 14.79 -10.38
N ILE A 93 8.13 14.29 -11.07
CA ILE A 93 6.86 15.01 -11.28
C ILE A 93 6.15 15.14 -9.93
N LYS A 94 5.90 16.40 -9.48
CA LYS A 94 5.33 16.67 -8.16
C LYS A 94 3.86 16.27 -8.00
N GLN A 95 3.09 16.30 -9.10
CA GLN A 95 1.66 15.97 -9.09
C GLN A 95 1.47 14.50 -9.49
N ARG A 96 1.65 13.60 -8.56
CA ARG A 96 1.44 12.17 -8.68
C ARG A 96 1.11 11.53 -7.33
N LEU A 97 0.58 10.31 -7.37
CA LEU A 97 0.43 9.49 -6.16
C LEU A 97 1.80 9.14 -5.55
N PRO A 98 1.85 8.88 -4.23
CA PRO A 98 3.07 8.36 -3.59
C PRO A 98 3.53 7.06 -4.25
N VAL A 99 4.84 6.91 -4.46
CA VAL A 99 5.44 5.73 -5.10
C VAL A 99 6.32 4.97 -4.12
N ILE A 100 6.11 3.66 -4.06
CA ILE A 100 7.00 2.70 -3.41
C ILE A 100 7.89 2.09 -4.50
N ALA A 101 9.20 2.34 -4.50
CA ALA A 101 10.13 1.66 -5.37
C ALA A 101 10.56 0.32 -4.73
N THR A 102 10.28 -0.77 -5.44
CA THR A 102 10.58 -2.15 -5.00
C THR A 102 11.45 -2.83 -6.04
N ASN A 103 12.65 -3.27 -5.65
CA ASN A 103 13.53 -4.10 -6.47
C ASN A 103 13.72 -5.45 -5.77
N ARG A 104 12.72 -6.35 -5.90
CA ARG A 104 12.61 -7.60 -5.12
C ARG A 104 13.57 -8.68 -5.62
N PRO A 105 14.47 -9.22 -4.76
CA PRO A 105 15.35 -10.30 -5.14
C PRO A 105 14.61 -11.64 -5.26
N VAL A 106 15.20 -12.55 -6.04
CA VAL A 106 14.63 -13.91 -6.27
C VAL A 106 14.36 -14.66 -4.97
N ARG A 107 15.22 -14.50 -3.94
CA ARG A 107 15.05 -15.15 -2.62
C ARG A 107 13.76 -14.77 -1.88
N GLU A 108 13.12 -13.65 -2.25
CA GLU A 108 11.84 -13.18 -1.69
C GLU A 108 10.75 -13.00 -2.78
N MET A 109 10.68 -13.96 -3.73
CA MET A 109 9.67 -14.01 -4.79
C MET A 109 9.74 -12.86 -5.82
N GLY A 110 10.87 -12.17 -5.92
CA GLY A 110 11.15 -11.24 -7.00
C GLY A 110 11.80 -11.93 -8.20
N VAL A 111 12.30 -11.13 -9.13
CA VAL A 111 13.07 -11.61 -10.28
C VAL A 111 14.47 -11.01 -10.38
N PHE A 112 14.83 -10.11 -9.47
CA PHE A 112 16.19 -9.56 -9.46
C PHE A 112 17.20 -10.62 -9.01
N ALA A 113 18.09 -11.03 -9.92
CA ALA A 113 19.12 -12.06 -9.70
C ALA A 113 20.55 -11.48 -9.63
N GLY A 114 20.68 -10.15 -9.64
CA GLY A 114 21.97 -9.45 -9.58
C GLY A 114 22.57 -9.40 -8.17
N ARG A 115 23.74 -8.75 -8.07
CA ARG A 115 24.43 -8.53 -6.79
C ARG A 115 23.64 -7.54 -5.92
N GLU A 116 23.74 -7.69 -4.62
CA GLU A 116 23.02 -6.87 -3.64
C GLU A 116 23.41 -5.38 -3.72
N ASP A 117 24.70 -5.09 -3.91
CA ASP A 117 25.19 -3.71 -4.06
C ASP A 117 24.57 -3.00 -5.28
N LEU A 118 24.42 -3.71 -6.41
CA LEU A 118 23.73 -3.19 -7.58
C LEU A 118 22.24 -2.96 -7.30
N ARG A 119 21.58 -3.89 -6.61
CA ARG A 119 20.17 -3.76 -6.24
C ARG A 119 19.91 -2.53 -5.37
N LEU A 120 20.75 -2.32 -4.36
CA LEU A 120 20.68 -1.17 -3.47
C LEU A 120 20.99 0.15 -4.22
N SER A 121 21.98 0.15 -5.12
CA SER A 121 22.29 1.32 -5.96
C SER A 121 21.11 1.73 -6.84
N MET A 122 20.40 0.78 -7.46
CA MET A 122 19.19 1.07 -8.25
C MET A 122 18.07 1.68 -7.39
N LEU A 123 17.86 1.18 -6.17
CA LEU A 123 16.90 1.75 -5.23
C LEU A 123 17.32 3.14 -4.74
N GLU A 124 18.61 3.38 -4.56
CA GLU A 124 19.14 4.70 -4.20
C GLU A 124 18.87 5.74 -5.30
N GLU A 125 19.05 5.35 -6.57
CA GLU A 125 18.71 6.22 -7.70
C GLU A 125 17.21 6.52 -7.75
N ALA A 126 16.36 5.55 -7.43
CA ALA A 126 14.91 5.78 -7.33
C ALA A 126 14.56 6.76 -6.18
N ALA A 127 15.22 6.64 -5.02
CA ALA A 127 15.06 7.57 -3.90
C ALA A 127 15.47 8.99 -4.28
N LYS A 128 16.65 9.17 -4.91
CA LYS A 128 17.14 10.46 -5.39
C LYS A 128 16.25 11.08 -6.47
N ALA A 129 15.64 10.24 -7.30
CA ALA A 129 14.70 10.66 -8.33
C ALA A 129 13.32 11.07 -7.78
N GLY A 130 13.04 10.80 -6.50
CA GLY A 130 11.84 11.25 -5.83
C GLY A 130 10.84 10.14 -5.46
N ALA A 131 11.21 8.86 -5.47
CA ALA A 131 10.37 7.83 -4.88
C ALA A 131 10.09 8.15 -3.40
N ASP A 132 8.82 8.06 -2.98
CA ASP A 132 8.42 8.42 -1.62
C ASP A 132 8.81 7.37 -0.60
N TRP A 133 8.84 6.11 -1.04
CA TRP A 133 9.18 4.94 -0.24
C TRP A 133 10.14 4.01 -0.99
N ILE A 134 11.06 3.41 -0.24
CA ILE A 134 11.90 2.31 -0.71
C ILE A 134 11.52 1.05 0.07
N ASP A 135 11.17 -0.02 -0.63
CA ASP A 135 10.92 -1.34 -0.02
C ASP A 135 12.24 -2.11 0.08
N LEU A 136 12.71 -2.32 1.32
CA LEU A 136 13.91 -3.10 1.63
C LEU A 136 13.53 -4.42 2.30
N GLU A 137 14.35 -5.44 2.10
CA GLU A 137 14.20 -6.71 2.79
C GLU A 137 14.64 -6.60 4.25
N HIS A 138 14.05 -7.41 5.11
CA HIS A 138 14.21 -7.39 6.57
C HIS A 138 15.64 -7.56 7.10
N HIS A 139 16.60 -7.91 6.25
CA HIS A 139 18.01 -8.03 6.61
C HIS A 139 18.81 -6.73 6.38
N ALA A 140 18.18 -5.70 5.79
CA ALA A 140 18.79 -4.36 5.69
C ALA A 140 19.10 -3.81 7.09
N GLY A 141 20.30 -3.25 7.23
CA GLY A 141 20.80 -2.70 8.49
C GLY A 141 20.30 -1.27 8.76
N VAL A 142 20.62 -0.79 9.95
CA VAL A 142 20.31 0.59 10.36
C VAL A 142 20.99 1.60 9.43
N ASP A 143 22.21 1.30 8.96
CA ASP A 143 22.98 2.18 8.07
C ASP A 143 22.33 2.28 6.67
N ASP A 144 21.80 1.17 6.14
CA ASP A 144 21.06 1.16 4.88
C ASP A 144 19.83 2.05 4.97
N ILE A 145 19.04 1.88 6.05
CA ILE A 145 17.82 2.68 6.28
C ILE A 145 18.17 4.17 6.39
N ALA A 146 19.25 4.51 7.13
CA ALA A 146 19.69 5.88 7.26
C ALA A 146 20.15 6.47 5.92
N ALA A 147 20.77 5.67 5.04
CA ALA A 147 21.20 6.10 3.71
C ALA A 147 20.00 6.48 2.83
N PHE A 148 18.96 5.66 2.77
CA PHE A 148 17.76 5.96 1.99
C PHE A 148 16.98 7.17 2.52
N ARG A 149 16.95 7.37 3.83
CA ARG A 149 16.38 8.59 4.42
C ARG A 149 17.14 9.85 4.04
N ARG A 150 18.48 9.78 4.01
CA ARG A 150 19.31 10.91 3.51
C ARG A 150 19.07 11.20 2.02
N ALA A 151 18.73 10.17 1.24
CA ALA A 151 18.33 10.32 -0.16
C ALA A 151 16.90 10.87 -0.34
N GLY A 152 16.15 11.08 0.74
CA GLY A 152 14.83 11.72 0.73
C GLY A 152 13.63 10.76 0.80
N ALA A 153 13.84 9.45 0.81
CA ALA A 153 12.77 8.46 0.84
C ALA A 153 12.51 7.90 2.24
N LYS A 154 11.27 7.50 2.53
CA LYS A 154 10.92 6.66 3.67
C LYS A 154 11.24 5.20 3.37
N VAL A 155 11.45 4.40 4.41
CA VAL A 155 11.78 2.97 4.27
C VAL A 155 10.65 2.09 4.77
N LEU A 156 10.14 1.24 3.88
CA LEU A 156 9.29 0.10 4.19
C LEU A 156 10.17 -1.14 4.31
N LEU A 157 10.31 -1.68 5.53
CA LEU A 157 11.08 -2.90 5.74
C LEU A 157 10.18 -4.12 5.62
N SER A 158 10.48 -5.03 4.69
CA SER A 158 9.63 -6.15 4.28
C SER A 158 10.22 -7.51 4.65
N TRP A 159 9.38 -8.41 5.12
CA TRP A 159 9.69 -9.82 5.28
C TRP A 159 8.62 -10.70 4.64
N HIS A 160 9.05 -11.62 3.78
CA HIS A 160 8.20 -12.58 3.10
C HIS A 160 8.58 -14.01 3.52
N ASN A 161 7.61 -14.78 4.03
CA ASN A 161 7.78 -16.20 4.26
C ASN A 161 6.86 -17.01 3.34
N THR A 162 7.46 -17.62 2.33
CA THR A 162 6.75 -18.38 1.30
C THR A 162 6.52 -19.84 1.69
N ALA A 163 7.22 -20.33 2.72
CA ALA A 163 7.11 -21.73 3.18
C ALA A 163 5.85 -21.97 4.03
N GLY A 164 5.30 -20.92 4.65
CA GLY A 164 4.13 -21.04 5.52
C GLY A 164 4.01 -19.87 6.50
N THR A 165 3.10 -20.00 7.45
CA THR A 165 2.89 -19.02 8.51
C THR A 165 3.43 -19.57 9.84
N PRO A 166 4.47 -18.95 10.42
CA PRO A 166 5.06 -19.37 11.68
C PRO A 166 4.11 -19.22 12.88
N SER A 167 4.54 -19.77 14.03
CA SER A 167 3.83 -19.58 15.29
C SER A 167 3.81 -18.11 15.73
N ARG A 168 2.85 -17.74 16.60
CA ARG A 168 2.71 -16.39 17.17
C ARG A 168 4.02 -15.86 17.77
N GLY A 169 4.73 -16.71 18.50
CA GLY A 169 6.00 -16.32 19.13
C GLY A 169 7.07 -15.94 18.12
N ILE A 170 7.21 -16.70 17.04
CA ILE A 170 8.16 -16.41 15.95
C ILE A 170 7.77 -15.13 15.20
N LEU A 171 6.49 -14.97 14.90
CA LEU A 171 5.98 -13.77 14.22
C LEU A 171 6.21 -12.50 15.07
N ARG A 172 5.91 -12.56 16.37
CA ARG A 172 6.15 -11.44 17.30
C ARG A 172 7.65 -11.12 17.40
N ALA A 173 8.51 -12.10 17.57
CA ALA A 173 9.97 -11.90 17.61
C ALA A 173 10.50 -11.27 16.31
N LYS A 174 9.95 -11.68 15.14
CA LYS A 174 10.27 -11.09 13.84
C LYS A 174 9.87 -9.61 13.80
N LEU A 175 8.64 -9.28 14.18
CA LEU A 175 8.14 -7.91 14.23
C LEU A 175 9.00 -7.02 15.13
N GLU A 176 9.32 -7.48 16.36
CA GLU A 176 10.15 -6.77 17.31
C GLU A 176 11.58 -6.56 16.79
N SER A 177 12.16 -7.57 16.12
CA SER A 177 13.47 -7.45 15.47
C SER A 177 13.46 -6.42 14.36
N MET A 178 12.46 -6.44 13.49
CA MET A 178 12.33 -5.45 12.40
C MET A 178 12.10 -4.03 12.94
N ARG A 179 11.33 -3.87 14.02
CA ARG A 179 11.10 -2.55 14.64
C ARG A 179 12.41 -1.88 15.12
N LYS A 180 13.37 -2.67 15.61
CA LYS A 180 14.66 -2.16 16.11
C LYS A 180 15.55 -1.53 15.04
N THR A 181 15.30 -1.81 13.76
CA THR A 181 16.06 -1.22 12.65
C THR A 181 15.78 0.26 12.45
N GLY A 182 14.65 0.75 12.97
CA GLY A 182 14.24 2.14 12.82
C GLY A 182 13.55 2.46 11.49
N ALA A 183 13.12 1.48 10.69
CA ALA A 183 12.32 1.70 9.48
C ALA A 183 11.06 2.53 9.76
N ASP A 184 10.53 3.20 8.72
CA ASP A 184 9.36 4.08 8.84
C ASP A 184 8.04 3.31 8.87
N ALA A 185 7.99 2.15 8.21
CA ALA A 185 6.91 1.18 8.28
C ALA A 185 7.46 -0.25 8.11
N LEU A 186 6.69 -1.24 8.54
CA LEU A 186 7.05 -2.65 8.42
C LEU A 186 6.03 -3.39 7.55
N LYS A 187 6.49 -4.47 6.87
CA LYS A 187 5.62 -5.34 6.07
C LYS A 187 5.96 -6.80 6.39
N ILE A 188 4.96 -7.56 6.81
CA ILE A 188 5.07 -9.00 7.11
C ILE A 188 4.04 -9.75 6.26
N VAL A 189 4.53 -10.59 5.36
CA VAL A 189 3.70 -11.38 4.46
C VAL A 189 4.11 -12.85 4.53
N THR A 190 3.14 -13.73 4.77
CA THR A 190 3.40 -15.17 4.88
C THR A 190 2.48 -15.97 3.95
N MET A 191 2.77 -17.24 3.72
CA MET A 191 1.89 -18.12 2.98
C MET A 191 0.89 -18.79 3.92
N ALA A 192 -0.42 -18.59 3.70
CA ALA A 192 -1.44 -19.29 4.46
C ALA A 192 -1.71 -20.69 3.90
N GLN A 193 -1.76 -21.67 4.79
CA GLN A 193 -2.21 -23.03 4.51
C GLN A 193 -3.62 -23.27 5.06
N SER A 194 -4.04 -22.44 6.03
CA SER A 194 -5.37 -22.49 6.65
C SER A 194 -5.93 -21.10 6.96
N GLY A 195 -7.20 -21.02 7.31
CA GLY A 195 -7.83 -19.78 7.79
C GLY A 195 -7.18 -19.22 9.08
N GLU A 196 -6.72 -20.12 9.97
CA GLU A 196 -6.08 -19.74 11.24
C GLU A 196 -4.74 -19.05 11.05
N ASP A 197 -4.03 -19.33 9.96
CA ASP A 197 -2.78 -18.67 9.63
C ASP A 197 -2.97 -17.16 9.51
N ASN A 198 -4.07 -16.75 8.89
CA ASN A 198 -4.38 -15.34 8.73
C ASN A 198 -4.59 -14.64 10.08
N LEU A 199 -5.25 -15.29 11.04
CA LEU A 199 -5.48 -14.72 12.37
C LEU A 199 -4.16 -14.42 13.09
N ARG A 200 -3.17 -15.35 12.97
CA ARG A 200 -1.84 -15.15 13.56
C ARG A 200 -1.07 -13.97 12.97
N VAL A 201 -1.27 -13.69 11.69
CA VAL A 201 -0.61 -12.57 11.00
C VAL A 201 -1.36 -11.27 11.25
N LEU A 202 -2.67 -11.29 11.18
CA LEU A 202 -3.52 -10.11 11.33
C LEU A 202 -3.44 -9.51 12.75
N GLU A 203 -3.31 -10.34 13.78
CA GLU A 203 -3.17 -9.87 15.18
C GLU A 203 -1.91 -9.03 15.42
N LEU A 204 -0.89 -9.13 14.54
CA LEU A 204 0.32 -8.29 14.63
C LEU A 204 0.03 -6.82 14.33
N ILE A 205 -0.99 -6.50 13.55
CA ILE A 205 -1.30 -5.12 13.13
C ILE A 205 -1.64 -4.23 14.35
N PRO A 206 -2.67 -4.56 15.16
CA PRO A 206 -2.97 -3.77 16.34
C PRO A 206 -1.86 -3.82 17.39
N LEU A 207 -1.09 -4.91 17.47
CA LEU A 207 0.07 -5.01 18.33
C LEU A 207 1.15 -4.01 17.92
N ALA A 208 1.51 -3.94 16.62
CA ALA A 208 2.50 -3.01 16.11
C ALA A 208 2.11 -1.56 16.37
N GLY A 209 0.85 -1.19 16.13
CA GLY A 209 0.39 0.17 16.37
C GLY A 209 0.32 0.55 17.85
N LYS A 210 -0.24 -0.31 18.69
CA LYS A 210 -0.50 0.01 20.11
C LYS A 210 0.73 -0.18 21.02
N GLU A 211 1.52 -1.25 20.81
CA GLU A 211 2.64 -1.57 21.69
C GLU A 211 3.98 -1.06 21.17
N LEU A 212 4.18 -1.03 19.83
CA LEU A 212 5.46 -0.68 19.23
C LEU A 212 5.49 0.70 18.56
N GLY A 213 4.34 1.35 18.41
CA GLY A 213 4.22 2.68 17.81
C GLY A 213 4.72 2.73 16.36
N ILE A 214 4.41 1.70 15.54
CA ILE A 214 4.82 1.63 14.14
C ILE A 214 3.70 1.11 13.25
N ASP A 215 3.62 1.65 12.04
CA ASP A 215 2.74 1.15 11.00
C ASP A 215 3.19 -0.23 10.52
N LEU A 216 2.23 -1.17 10.42
CA LEU A 216 2.48 -2.51 9.91
C LEU A 216 1.49 -2.87 8.80
N ILE A 217 2.02 -3.27 7.66
CA ILE A 217 1.28 -3.95 6.61
C ILE A 217 1.45 -5.46 6.85
N ALA A 218 0.36 -6.18 7.14
CA ALA A 218 0.44 -7.62 7.36
C ALA A 218 -0.76 -8.36 6.79
N PHE A 219 -0.48 -9.41 6.02
CA PHE A 219 -1.49 -10.30 5.44
C PHE A 219 -0.84 -11.60 4.97
N CYS A 220 -1.66 -12.57 4.58
CA CYS A 220 -1.19 -13.83 4.02
C CYS A 220 -1.39 -13.90 2.50
N MET A 221 -0.52 -14.64 1.84
CA MET A 221 -0.60 -15.05 0.44
C MET A 221 -1.32 -16.40 0.30
N GLY A 222 -1.60 -16.76 -0.94
CA GLY A 222 -2.26 -18.01 -1.30
C GLY A 222 -3.78 -17.94 -1.25
N PRO A 223 -4.48 -18.98 -1.75
CA PRO A 223 -5.94 -19.01 -1.76
C PRO A 223 -6.57 -18.87 -0.38
N ALA A 224 -5.99 -19.52 0.64
CA ALA A 224 -6.45 -19.43 2.02
C ALA A 224 -6.16 -18.06 2.65
N GLY A 225 -5.19 -17.30 2.11
CA GLY A 225 -4.77 -15.99 2.59
C GLY A 225 -5.50 -14.80 1.96
N LYS A 226 -6.19 -15.00 0.84
CA LYS A 226 -6.75 -13.91 0.00
C LYS A 226 -7.54 -12.87 0.80
N TRP A 227 -8.41 -13.29 1.70
CA TRP A 227 -9.29 -12.41 2.46
C TRP A 227 -8.55 -11.54 3.49
N SER A 228 -7.39 -11.99 3.99
CA SER A 228 -6.61 -11.23 4.99
C SER A 228 -6.13 -9.88 4.46
N ARG A 229 -5.95 -9.73 3.14
CA ARG A 229 -5.60 -8.46 2.49
C ARG A 229 -6.66 -7.39 2.71
N LEU A 230 -7.94 -7.76 2.66
CA LEU A 230 -9.06 -6.86 2.94
C LEU A 230 -9.14 -6.57 4.44
N VAL A 231 -9.11 -7.60 5.28
CA VAL A 231 -9.27 -7.45 6.74
C VAL A 231 -8.11 -6.66 7.37
N SER A 232 -6.90 -6.74 6.83
CA SER A 232 -5.74 -5.99 7.33
C SER A 232 -6.01 -4.48 7.45
N ILE A 233 -6.78 -3.91 6.52
CA ILE A 233 -7.14 -2.49 6.50
C ILE A 233 -7.96 -2.11 7.73
N PHE A 234 -8.95 -2.93 8.06
CA PHE A 234 -9.85 -2.69 9.20
C PHE A 234 -9.18 -2.91 10.55
N LEU A 235 -8.03 -3.57 10.58
CA LEU A 235 -7.20 -3.74 11.77
C LEU A 235 -6.13 -2.66 11.95
N GLY A 236 -5.98 -1.75 10.99
CA GLY A 236 -5.09 -0.60 11.08
C GLY A 236 -3.86 -0.64 10.16
N SER A 237 -3.76 -1.57 9.21
CA SER A 237 -2.75 -1.47 8.15
C SER A 237 -2.93 -0.15 7.38
N PRO A 238 -1.85 0.60 7.13
CA PRO A 238 -1.94 1.89 6.43
C PRO A 238 -2.39 1.75 4.97
N TRP A 239 -2.08 0.62 4.34
CA TRP A 239 -2.57 0.24 3.00
C TRP A 239 -2.58 -1.27 2.83
N THR A 240 -3.24 -1.72 1.78
CA THR A 240 -3.15 -3.09 1.27
C THR A 240 -2.71 -3.09 -0.19
N TYR A 241 -2.28 -4.25 -0.70
CA TYR A 241 -1.78 -4.39 -2.06
C TYR A 241 -2.82 -5.02 -2.97
N ALA A 242 -3.04 -4.41 -4.13
CA ALA A 242 -3.98 -4.88 -5.15
C ALA A 242 -3.31 -4.90 -6.54
N GLN A 243 -3.86 -5.72 -7.44
CA GLN A 243 -3.40 -5.85 -8.81
C GLN A 243 -4.15 -4.87 -9.72
N PHE A 244 -3.45 -4.13 -10.56
CA PHE A 244 -4.08 -3.39 -11.63
C PHE A 244 -4.67 -4.34 -12.69
N ALA A 245 -5.81 -3.96 -13.26
CA ALA A 245 -6.39 -4.71 -14.37
C ALA A 245 -5.40 -4.74 -15.57
N GLY A 246 -5.24 -5.91 -16.16
CA GLY A 246 -4.30 -6.12 -17.27
C GLY A 246 -2.84 -6.31 -16.86
N GLN A 247 -2.46 -6.02 -15.62
CA GLN A 247 -1.10 -6.27 -15.13
C GLN A 247 -0.91 -7.74 -14.70
N PRO A 248 0.30 -8.31 -14.86
CA PRO A 248 0.63 -9.62 -14.33
C PRO A 248 0.47 -9.71 -12.81
N VAL A 249 0.06 -10.88 -12.32
CA VAL A 249 -0.05 -11.15 -10.88
C VAL A 249 1.34 -11.17 -10.23
N THR A 250 1.52 -10.43 -9.13
CA THR A 250 2.81 -10.37 -8.41
C THR A 250 2.90 -11.33 -7.23
N ALA A 251 1.76 -11.76 -6.69
CA ALA A 251 1.71 -12.70 -5.56
C ALA A 251 0.42 -13.53 -5.57
N PRO A 252 0.46 -14.81 -5.16
CA PRO A 252 -0.73 -15.65 -5.05
C PRO A 252 -1.81 -15.04 -4.16
N GLY A 253 -3.08 -15.13 -4.58
CA GLY A 253 -4.22 -14.60 -3.83
C GLY A 253 -4.37 -13.08 -3.89
N GLN A 254 -3.78 -12.42 -4.88
CA GLN A 254 -3.97 -10.99 -5.11
C GLN A 254 -5.42 -10.70 -5.57
N ILE A 255 -5.94 -9.55 -5.15
CA ILE A 255 -7.28 -9.04 -5.51
C ILE A 255 -7.06 -7.86 -6.47
N SER A 256 -7.94 -7.68 -7.46
CA SER A 256 -7.86 -6.52 -8.34
C SER A 256 -8.16 -5.21 -7.61
N VAL A 257 -7.64 -4.09 -8.11
CA VAL A 257 -7.89 -2.75 -7.53
C VAL A 257 -9.38 -2.46 -7.45
N SER A 258 -10.13 -2.69 -8.53
CA SER A 258 -11.58 -2.43 -8.58
C SER A 258 -12.36 -3.33 -7.61
N GLU A 259 -12.03 -4.64 -7.54
CA GLU A 259 -12.64 -5.57 -6.58
C GLU A 259 -12.35 -5.15 -5.13
N MET A 260 -11.10 -4.78 -4.81
CA MET A 260 -10.70 -4.31 -3.47
C MET A 260 -11.46 -3.03 -3.09
N ARG A 261 -11.56 -2.06 -4.01
CA ARG A 261 -12.29 -0.80 -3.79
C ARG A 261 -13.78 -1.07 -3.53
N ALA A 262 -14.41 -1.93 -4.32
CA ALA A 262 -15.80 -2.31 -4.16
C ALA A 262 -16.07 -2.97 -2.79
N LEU A 263 -15.19 -3.90 -2.36
CA LEU A 263 -15.31 -4.57 -1.06
C LEU A 263 -15.18 -3.58 0.11
N ILE A 264 -14.20 -2.67 0.07
CA ILE A 264 -14.03 -1.64 1.10
C ILE A 264 -15.26 -0.75 1.19
N LEU A 265 -15.77 -0.27 0.04
CA LEU A 265 -16.96 0.58 0.01
C LEU A 265 -18.20 -0.14 0.52
N SER A 266 -18.34 -1.43 0.24
CA SER A 266 -19.50 -2.21 0.70
C SER A 266 -19.53 -2.38 2.22
N ILE A 267 -18.36 -2.57 2.86
CA ILE A 267 -18.26 -2.70 4.32
C ILE A 267 -18.45 -1.34 5.01
N ASN A 268 -17.95 -0.25 4.43
CA ASN A 268 -18.07 1.10 5.03
C ASN A 268 -19.48 1.72 4.91
N ARG A 269 -20.40 1.09 4.17
CA ARG A 269 -21.81 1.54 4.06
C ARG A 269 -22.74 0.99 5.14
N ILE A 270 -22.23 0.13 6.01
CA ILE A 270 -22.95 -0.41 7.16
C ILE A 270 -22.73 0.48 8.39
#